data_926cfecfa1b1aee9b4513ab980045d24
#
_entry.id   926cfecfa1b1aee9b4513ab980045d24
#
_cell.length_a   1.000
_cell.length_b   1.000
_cell.length_c   1.000
_cell.angle_alpha   90.00
_cell.angle_beta   90.00
_cell.angle_gamma   90.00
#
_symmetry.space_group_name_H-M   'P 1'
#
loop_
_entity.id
_entity.type
_entity.pdbx_description
1 polymer ?
#
loop_
_entity_poly.entity_id
_entity_poly.type
_entity_poly.pdbx_seq_one_letter_code
_entity_poly.pdbx_strand_id
1 'polypeptide(L)'
;MDRIGQASALAELSRTVAALPPSGVLRDAVATLRLDEITGSTRLAGAHLDLIEVRALLERSRALGGHRFEEYVLVRDYASAAAWSANAARQRKPIGADDLRALHRLAVRGLADDGGIWRTTNLAPLADGTVPPAHWLVPFETETLVGRLALDEDAPAPVALARAIARLTRLRPFRTGNGRVARLTANVLATRRGLPPIVLDGRAQSRYGPALRAADARDLAPLVTLVQRALIRGLERIRDAAHAPGDLAPLAAFASGNADALYKAAQRGRLRVVRRDGRLLTTQAWVDAYRGLSR
;
A
#
# COMPACT_ATOMS: atom_id res chain seq x y z
N MET A 1 4.05 -18.30 12.65
CA MET A 1 4.18 -17.25 13.67
C MET A 1 2.77 -16.84 14.07
N ASP A 2 2.44 -16.95 15.33
CA ASP A 2 1.14 -16.60 15.90
C ASP A 2 0.94 -15.06 15.94
N ARG A 3 -0.24 -14.61 16.38
CA ARG A 3 -0.56 -13.16 16.44
C ARG A 3 0.34 -12.39 17.40
N ILE A 4 0.74 -13.01 18.51
CA ILE A 4 1.60 -12.39 19.53
C ILE A 4 3.00 -12.21 18.96
N GLY A 5 3.57 -13.25 18.34
CA GLY A 5 4.87 -13.17 17.68
C GLY A 5 4.93 -12.14 16.55
N GLN A 6 3.84 -11.95 15.80
CA GLN A 6 3.76 -10.91 14.77
C GLN A 6 3.69 -9.49 15.36
N ALA A 7 3.00 -9.29 16.49
CA ALA A 7 2.94 -7.99 17.14
C ALA A 7 4.31 -7.58 17.71
N SER A 8 5.00 -8.54 18.37
CA SER A 8 6.36 -8.33 18.87
C SER A 8 7.34 -8.03 17.75
N ALA A 9 7.29 -8.77 16.64
CA ALA A 9 8.14 -8.54 15.47
C ALA A 9 7.90 -7.15 14.85
N LEU A 10 6.66 -6.70 14.75
CA LEU A 10 6.33 -5.36 14.25
C LEU A 10 6.93 -4.27 15.15
N ALA A 11 6.77 -4.40 16.46
CA ALA A 11 7.29 -3.42 17.42
C ALA A 11 8.82 -3.36 17.40
N GLU A 12 9.48 -4.50 17.33
CA GLU A 12 10.94 -4.60 17.26
C GLU A 12 11.48 -3.98 15.95
N LEU A 13 10.92 -4.37 14.82
CA LEU A 13 11.31 -3.83 13.51
C LEU A 13 11.05 -2.33 13.42
N SER A 14 9.94 -1.83 13.98
CA SER A 14 9.65 -0.40 14.01
C SER A 14 10.70 0.38 14.79
N ARG A 15 11.12 -0.11 15.96
CA ARG A 15 12.19 0.49 16.76
C ARG A 15 13.53 0.45 16.03
N THR A 16 13.88 -0.70 15.45
CA THR A 16 15.12 -0.88 14.67
C THR A 16 15.19 0.11 13.50
N VAL A 17 14.11 0.23 12.71
CA VAL A 17 14.08 1.14 11.57
C VAL A 17 14.07 2.60 12.01
N ALA A 18 13.38 2.96 13.09
CA ALA A 18 13.35 4.31 13.64
C ALA A 18 14.72 4.77 14.17
N ALA A 19 15.56 3.84 14.62
CA ALA A 19 16.92 4.11 15.09
C ALA A 19 17.94 4.27 13.95
N LEU A 20 17.60 3.96 12.69
CA LEU A 20 18.52 4.08 11.57
C LEU A 20 18.80 5.58 11.25
N PRO A 21 20.07 5.95 11.04
CA PRO A 21 20.41 7.31 10.65
C PRO A 21 19.82 7.66 9.29
N PRO A 22 19.32 8.90 9.10
CA PRO A 22 18.81 9.35 7.80
C PRO A 22 19.87 9.20 6.70
N SER A 23 19.52 8.52 5.61
CA SER A 23 20.43 8.26 4.50
C SER A 23 19.71 8.29 3.15
N GLY A 24 20.46 8.41 2.04
CA GLY A 24 19.93 8.26 0.70
C GLY A 24 19.30 6.88 0.49
N VAL A 25 19.95 5.86 1.01
CA VAL A 25 19.48 4.45 0.91
C VAL A 25 18.10 4.27 1.54
N LEU A 26 17.84 4.88 2.69
CA LEU A 26 16.52 4.83 3.34
C LEU A 26 15.48 5.58 2.52
N ARG A 27 15.82 6.74 1.98
CA ARG A 27 14.90 7.49 1.08
C ARG A 27 14.53 6.67 -0.14
N ASP A 28 15.49 6.01 -0.78
CA ASP A 28 15.29 5.17 -1.97
C ASP A 28 14.46 3.92 -1.64
N ALA A 29 14.70 3.29 -0.48
CA ALA A 29 13.89 2.16 -0.01
C ALA A 29 12.43 2.56 0.20
N VAL A 30 12.17 3.70 0.83
CA VAL A 30 10.82 4.23 1.03
C VAL A 30 10.18 4.63 -0.30
N ALA A 31 10.92 5.26 -1.20
CA ALA A 31 10.42 5.61 -2.54
C ALA A 31 10.04 4.36 -3.34
N THR A 32 10.84 3.30 -3.25
CA THR A 32 10.53 2.01 -3.87
C THR A 32 9.26 1.39 -3.28
N LEU A 33 9.09 1.42 -1.96
CA LEU A 33 7.86 0.93 -1.31
C LEU A 33 6.61 1.72 -1.74
N ARG A 34 6.75 3.02 -1.99
CA ARG A 34 5.65 3.83 -2.53
C ARG A 34 5.25 3.42 -3.95
N LEU A 35 6.21 3.12 -4.81
CA LEU A 35 5.92 2.61 -6.16
C LEU A 35 5.24 1.24 -6.09
N ASP A 36 5.68 0.35 -5.21
CA ASP A 36 5.04 -0.95 -4.99
C ASP A 36 3.62 -0.79 -4.44
N GLU A 37 3.39 0.17 -3.54
CA GLU A 37 2.06 0.49 -3.00
C GLU A 37 1.14 1.02 -4.10
N ILE A 38 1.60 1.98 -4.91
CA ILE A 38 0.84 2.50 -6.06
C ILE A 38 0.47 1.34 -7.00
N THR A 39 1.43 0.51 -7.36
CA THR A 39 1.21 -0.65 -8.24
C THR A 39 0.18 -1.62 -7.65
N GLY A 40 0.32 -1.97 -6.37
CA GLY A 40 -0.60 -2.88 -5.69
C GLY A 40 -2.02 -2.32 -5.57
N SER A 41 -2.13 -1.05 -5.20
CA SER A 41 -3.41 -0.37 -5.02
C SER A 41 -4.16 -0.13 -6.33
N THR A 42 -3.45 0.19 -7.39
CA THR A 42 -4.07 0.41 -8.72
C THR A 42 -4.49 -0.92 -9.35
N ARG A 43 -3.76 -2.01 -9.11
CA ARG A 43 -4.21 -3.36 -9.49
C ARG A 43 -5.50 -3.76 -8.80
N LEU A 44 -5.66 -3.49 -7.51
CA LEU A 44 -6.92 -3.70 -6.79
C LEU A 44 -8.07 -2.84 -7.33
N ALA A 45 -7.77 -1.80 -8.09
CA ALA A 45 -8.74 -0.93 -8.74
C ALA A 45 -8.91 -1.23 -10.25
N GLY A 46 -8.29 -2.29 -10.76
CA GLY A 46 -8.48 -2.79 -12.13
C GLY A 46 -7.39 -2.42 -13.14
N ALA A 47 -6.28 -1.80 -12.73
CA ALA A 47 -5.13 -1.61 -13.61
C ALA A 47 -4.28 -2.89 -13.67
N HIS A 48 -3.68 -3.17 -14.82
CA HIS A 48 -2.84 -4.36 -15.04
C HIS A 48 -1.35 -4.03 -15.19
N LEU A 49 -0.98 -2.74 -15.12
CA LEU A 49 0.42 -2.31 -15.21
C LEU A 49 1.28 -3.00 -14.15
N ASP A 50 2.45 -3.44 -14.56
CA ASP A 50 3.46 -3.95 -13.66
C ASP A 50 4.30 -2.81 -13.04
N LEU A 51 5.22 -3.16 -12.13
CA LEU A 51 6.03 -2.17 -11.43
C LEU A 51 7.00 -1.43 -12.38
N ILE A 52 7.48 -2.08 -13.44
CA ILE A 52 8.38 -1.46 -14.42
C ILE A 52 7.60 -0.43 -15.23
N GLU A 53 6.41 -0.77 -15.65
CA GLU A 53 5.50 0.09 -16.41
C GLU A 53 5.01 1.28 -15.57
N VAL A 54 4.62 1.04 -14.30
CA VAL A 54 4.27 2.10 -13.34
C VAL A 54 5.45 3.06 -13.14
N ARG A 55 6.65 2.53 -12.97
CA ARG A 55 7.86 3.35 -12.82
C ARG A 55 8.13 4.18 -14.08
N ALA A 56 8.08 3.58 -15.27
CA ALA A 56 8.29 4.28 -16.53
C ALA A 56 7.27 5.41 -16.74
N LEU A 57 6.02 5.15 -16.38
CA LEU A 57 4.94 6.14 -16.45
C LEU A 57 5.19 7.32 -15.51
N LEU A 58 5.53 7.06 -14.24
CA LEU A 58 5.61 8.09 -13.21
C LEU A 58 6.94 8.85 -13.22
N GLU A 59 8.06 8.19 -13.49
CA GLU A 59 9.39 8.81 -13.46
C GLU A 59 9.81 9.39 -14.83
N ARG A 60 9.30 8.84 -15.93
CA ARG A 60 9.73 9.20 -17.29
C ARG A 60 8.59 9.66 -18.20
N SER A 61 7.36 9.75 -17.68
CA SER A 61 6.14 10.06 -18.45
C SER A 61 5.97 9.15 -19.68
N ARG A 62 6.43 7.90 -19.59
CA ARG A 62 6.43 6.94 -20.69
C ARG A 62 5.43 5.83 -20.44
N ALA A 63 4.39 5.76 -21.25
CA ALA A 63 3.48 4.61 -21.28
C ALA A 63 4.18 3.44 -21.98
N LEU A 64 4.30 2.33 -21.28
CA LEU A 64 4.81 1.05 -21.78
C LEU A 64 3.66 0.03 -21.78
N GLY A 65 3.75 -0.96 -22.67
CA GLY A 65 2.72 -1.99 -22.79
C GLY A 65 1.49 -1.53 -23.56
N GLY A 66 0.56 -2.46 -23.78
CA GLY A 66 -0.68 -2.28 -24.53
C GLY A 66 -1.91 -2.15 -23.63
N HIS A 67 -1.80 -1.42 -22.52
CA HIS A 67 -2.90 -1.23 -21.58
C HIS A 67 -3.90 -0.19 -22.09
N ARG A 68 -5.12 -0.20 -21.55
CA ARG A 68 -6.11 0.82 -21.86
C ARG A 68 -5.69 2.17 -21.29
N PHE A 69 -6.08 3.25 -21.96
CA PHE A 69 -5.74 4.62 -21.53
C PHE A 69 -6.17 4.90 -20.08
N GLU A 70 -7.34 4.42 -19.68
CA GLU A 70 -7.88 4.60 -18.33
C GLU A 70 -7.01 3.96 -17.26
N GLU A 71 -6.25 2.91 -17.56
CA GLU A 71 -5.34 2.28 -16.62
C GLU A 71 -4.12 3.17 -16.32
N TYR A 72 -3.57 3.83 -17.34
CA TYR A 72 -2.49 4.82 -17.15
C TYR A 72 -2.99 6.04 -16.37
N VAL A 73 -4.20 6.51 -16.66
CA VAL A 73 -4.84 7.61 -15.92
C VAL A 73 -5.05 7.21 -14.46
N LEU A 74 -5.54 5.99 -14.20
CA LEU A 74 -5.73 5.44 -12.85
C LEU A 74 -4.44 5.47 -12.04
N VAL A 75 -3.33 5.02 -12.62
CA VAL A 75 -2.01 5.00 -11.96
C VAL A 75 -1.53 6.41 -11.66
N ARG A 76 -1.61 7.33 -12.64
CA ARG A 76 -1.18 8.73 -12.47
C ARG A 76 -2.00 9.47 -11.41
N ASP A 77 -3.31 9.31 -11.42
CA ASP A 77 -4.21 9.95 -10.48
C ASP A 77 -4.01 9.41 -9.06
N TYR A 78 -3.87 8.09 -8.93
CA TYR A 78 -3.55 7.48 -7.66
C TYR A 78 -2.20 7.94 -7.11
N ALA A 79 -1.17 8.03 -7.95
CA ALA A 79 0.15 8.52 -7.56
C ALA A 79 0.10 9.97 -7.05
N SER A 80 -0.70 10.83 -7.71
CA SER A 80 -0.94 12.21 -7.28
C SER A 80 -1.60 12.26 -5.90
N ALA A 81 -2.60 11.43 -5.67
CA ALA A 81 -3.26 11.31 -4.37
C ALA A 81 -2.33 10.72 -3.29
N ALA A 82 -1.46 9.77 -3.64
CA ALA A 82 -0.45 9.21 -2.73
C ALA A 82 0.61 10.26 -2.34
N ALA A 83 1.03 11.11 -3.26
CA ALA A 83 1.93 12.23 -2.97
C ALA A 83 1.28 13.24 -2.02
N TRP A 84 0.02 13.59 -2.26
CA TRP A 84 -0.78 14.43 -1.35
C TRP A 84 -0.89 13.80 0.04
N SER A 85 -1.17 12.50 0.13
CA SER A 85 -1.25 11.74 1.38
C SER A 85 0.03 11.83 2.20
N ALA A 86 1.19 11.72 1.54
CA ALA A 86 2.49 11.85 2.19
C ALA A 86 2.73 13.28 2.76
N ASN A 87 2.23 14.32 2.09
CA ASN A 87 2.27 15.69 2.57
C ASN A 87 1.33 15.92 3.76
N ALA A 88 0.07 15.45 3.66
CA ALA A 88 -0.92 15.55 4.71
C ALA A 88 -0.47 14.81 5.99
N ALA A 89 0.23 13.69 5.86
CA ALA A 89 0.78 12.97 7.00
C ALA A 89 1.79 13.81 7.79
N ARG A 90 2.60 14.65 7.13
CA ARG A 90 3.58 15.53 7.77
C ARG A 90 2.94 16.67 8.57
N GLN A 91 1.77 17.13 8.19
CA GLN A 91 1.07 18.22 8.87
C GLN A 91 0.52 17.83 10.25
N ARG A 92 0.40 16.54 10.56
CA ARG A 92 -0.08 15.99 11.84
C ARG A 92 -1.45 16.48 12.33
N LYS A 93 -2.21 17.22 11.54
CA LYS A 93 -3.58 17.58 11.86
C LYS A 93 -4.51 16.37 11.69
N PRO A 94 -5.59 16.21 12.48
CA PRO A 94 -6.57 15.15 12.25
C PRO A 94 -7.05 15.12 10.80
N ILE A 95 -7.35 13.92 10.28
CA ILE A 95 -7.97 13.78 8.97
C ILE A 95 -9.44 14.18 9.11
N GLY A 96 -9.86 15.17 8.32
CA GLY A 96 -11.25 15.62 8.23
C GLY A 96 -11.96 15.10 6.98
N ALA A 97 -13.26 15.39 6.89
CA ALA A 97 -14.08 15.05 5.73
C ALA A 97 -13.56 15.70 4.43
N ASP A 98 -13.06 16.95 4.52
CA ASP A 98 -12.48 17.64 3.37
C ASP A 98 -11.17 17.00 2.89
N ASP A 99 -10.39 16.40 3.77
CA ASP A 99 -9.20 15.63 3.39
C ASP A 99 -9.60 14.38 2.58
N LEU A 100 -10.69 13.69 2.95
CA LEU A 100 -11.23 12.56 2.18
C LEU A 100 -11.73 13.01 0.81
N ARG A 101 -12.38 14.18 0.72
CA ARG A 101 -12.82 14.77 -0.55
C ARG A 101 -11.63 15.15 -1.43
N ALA A 102 -10.59 15.74 -0.86
CA ALA A 102 -9.35 16.08 -1.58
C ALA A 102 -8.66 14.83 -2.13
N LEU A 103 -8.53 13.77 -1.32
CA LEU A 103 -7.99 12.48 -1.74
C LEU A 103 -8.80 11.88 -2.89
N HIS A 104 -10.13 11.89 -2.76
CA HIS A 104 -11.00 11.37 -3.82
C HIS A 104 -10.83 12.16 -5.11
N ARG A 105 -10.89 13.51 -5.04
CA ARG A 105 -10.73 14.37 -6.22
C ARG A 105 -9.44 14.07 -6.98
N LEU A 106 -8.33 13.87 -6.27
CA LEU A 106 -7.05 13.52 -6.89
C LEU A 106 -7.05 12.10 -7.46
N ALA A 107 -7.61 11.13 -6.73
CA ALA A 107 -7.58 9.72 -7.10
C ALA A 107 -8.50 9.35 -8.27
N VAL A 108 -9.39 10.26 -8.71
CA VAL A 108 -10.32 10.03 -9.83
C VAL A 108 -10.31 11.15 -10.88
N ARG A 109 -9.34 12.08 -10.80
CA ARG A 109 -9.31 13.32 -11.59
C ARG A 109 -9.60 13.13 -13.07
N GLY A 110 -9.02 12.14 -13.71
CA GLY A 110 -9.18 11.87 -15.13
C GLY A 110 -10.14 10.71 -15.42
N LEU A 111 -10.86 10.21 -14.41
CA LEU A 111 -11.73 9.04 -14.52
C LEU A 111 -13.19 9.33 -14.16
N ALA A 112 -13.46 10.41 -13.44
CA ALA A 112 -14.81 10.77 -13.01
C ALA A 112 -14.93 12.29 -12.77
N ASP A 113 -16.04 12.86 -13.17
CA ASP A 113 -16.32 14.30 -13.07
C ASP A 113 -16.77 14.71 -11.65
N ASP A 114 -17.18 13.74 -10.83
CA ASP A 114 -17.67 13.95 -9.46
C ASP A 114 -16.55 13.85 -8.39
N GLY A 115 -15.31 14.15 -8.78
CA GLY A 115 -14.15 14.12 -7.89
C GLY A 115 -14.31 15.00 -6.65
N GLY A 116 -14.34 14.39 -5.45
CA GLY A 116 -14.51 15.05 -4.17
C GLY A 116 -15.96 15.39 -3.80
N ILE A 117 -16.95 14.94 -4.58
CA ILE A 117 -18.38 15.13 -4.31
C ILE A 117 -18.91 13.88 -3.62
N TRP A 118 -19.64 14.05 -2.51
CA TRP A 118 -20.36 12.94 -1.88
C TRP A 118 -21.41 12.39 -2.84
N ARG A 119 -21.60 11.07 -2.83
CA ARG A 119 -22.65 10.48 -3.67
C ARG A 119 -24.03 11.02 -3.32
N THR A 120 -24.82 11.26 -4.34
CA THR A 120 -26.20 11.78 -4.26
C THR A 120 -27.25 10.70 -4.51
N THR A 121 -26.81 9.45 -4.70
CA THR A 121 -27.67 8.29 -4.94
C THR A 121 -27.27 7.14 -4.04
N ASN A 122 -28.23 6.26 -3.75
CA ASN A 122 -27.94 5.03 -3.03
C ASN A 122 -27.13 4.06 -3.91
N LEU A 123 -26.22 3.36 -3.28
CA LEU A 123 -25.45 2.29 -3.95
C LEU A 123 -26.16 0.95 -3.74
N ALA A 124 -25.97 0.06 -4.70
CA ALA A 124 -26.40 -1.33 -4.57
C ALA A 124 -25.74 -1.99 -3.35
N PRO A 125 -26.36 -3.00 -2.75
CA PRO A 125 -25.75 -3.83 -1.73
C PRO A 125 -24.39 -4.36 -2.19
N LEU A 126 -23.47 -4.56 -1.23
CA LEU A 126 -22.22 -5.26 -1.46
C LEU A 126 -22.48 -6.75 -1.76
N ALA A 127 -21.48 -7.46 -2.26
CA ALA A 127 -21.61 -8.87 -2.62
C ALA A 127 -22.02 -9.80 -1.47
N ASP A 128 -21.82 -9.35 -0.22
CA ASP A 128 -22.22 -10.03 1.01
C ASP A 128 -23.60 -9.59 1.55
N GLY A 129 -24.33 -8.79 0.77
CA GLY A 129 -25.64 -8.24 1.15
C GLY A 129 -25.56 -6.98 2.04
N THR A 130 -24.39 -6.53 2.45
CA THR A 130 -24.25 -5.28 3.23
C THR A 130 -24.72 -4.09 2.41
N VAL A 131 -25.68 -3.34 2.95
CA VAL A 131 -26.21 -2.11 2.32
C VAL A 131 -25.42 -0.91 2.83
N PRO A 132 -24.75 -0.14 1.96
CA PRO A 132 -24.15 1.13 2.36
C PRO A 132 -25.22 2.09 2.91
N PRO A 133 -24.88 3.02 3.83
CA PRO A 133 -25.81 4.00 4.35
C PRO A 133 -26.52 4.76 3.23
N ALA A 134 -27.74 5.27 3.50
CA ALA A 134 -28.44 6.11 2.54
C ALA A 134 -27.61 7.36 2.19
N HIS A 135 -27.68 7.83 0.95
CA HIS A 135 -26.80 8.90 0.46
C HIS A 135 -26.90 10.21 1.27
N TRP A 136 -28.09 10.56 1.78
CA TRP A 136 -28.28 11.75 2.62
C TRP A 136 -27.62 11.65 4.00
N LEU A 137 -27.28 10.45 4.47
CA LEU A 137 -26.55 10.21 5.71
C LEU A 137 -25.02 10.31 5.52
N VAL A 138 -24.52 10.27 4.28
CA VAL A 138 -23.09 10.23 3.99
C VAL A 138 -22.30 11.37 4.64
N PRO A 139 -22.73 12.65 4.60
CA PRO A 139 -21.99 13.71 5.28
C PRO A 139 -21.87 13.46 6.79
N PHE A 140 -22.96 13.13 7.47
CA PHE A 140 -22.98 12.87 8.91
C PHE A 140 -22.15 11.62 9.28
N GLU A 141 -22.32 10.53 8.54
CA GLU A 141 -21.56 9.29 8.76
C GLU A 141 -20.06 9.48 8.51
N THR A 142 -19.71 10.37 7.57
CA THR A 142 -18.29 10.69 7.30
C THR A 142 -17.69 11.48 8.46
N GLU A 143 -18.37 12.50 9.00
CA GLU A 143 -17.91 13.23 10.18
C GLU A 143 -17.76 12.30 11.39
N THR A 144 -18.72 11.42 11.61
CA THR A 144 -18.64 10.39 12.66
C THR A 144 -17.43 9.47 12.44
N LEU A 145 -17.17 9.07 11.20
CA LEU A 145 -16.05 8.20 10.86
C LEU A 145 -14.70 8.90 11.14
N VAL A 146 -14.52 10.14 10.69
CA VAL A 146 -13.25 10.86 10.90
C VAL A 146 -12.99 11.13 12.39
N GLY A 147 -14.05 11.43 13.17
CA GLY A 147 -13.94 11.50 14.62
C GLY A 147 -13.47 10.18 15.25
N ARG A 148 -13.98 9.04 14.78
CA ARG A 148 -13.52 7.72 15.23
C ARG A 148 -12.09 7.39 14.82
N LEU A 149 -11.61 7.89 13.67
CA LEU A 149 -10.21 7.73 13.28
C LEU A 149 -9.26 8.43 14.25
N ALA A 150 -9.65 9.60 14.77
CA ALA A 150 -8.89 10.31 15.79
C ALA A 150 -8.84 9.52 17.12
N LEU A 151 -9.96 8.93 17.54
CA LEU A 151 -10.02 8.09 18.74
C LEU A 151 -9.22 6.78 18.63
N ASP A 152 -8.98 6.29 17.44
CA ASP A 152 -8.18 5.08 17.21
C ASP A 152 -6.64 5.36 17.28
N GLU A 153 -6.18 6.57 17.62
CA GLU A 153 -4.74 6.91 17.66
C GLU A 153 -3.97 6.07 18.68
N ASP A 154 -4.58 5.72 19.82
CA ASP A 154 -3.97 4.87 20.85
C ASP A 154 -4.08 3.36 20.54
N ALA A 155 -4.87 2.99 19.57
CA ALA A 155 -5.00 1.59 19.19
C ALA A 155 -3.72 1.06 18.51
N PRO A 156 -3.39 -0.25 18.67
CA PRO A 156 -2.29 -0.85 17.92
C PRO A 156 -2.38 -0.54 16.42
N ALA A 157 -1.28 -0.10 15.81
CA ALA A 157 -1.29 0.41 14.44
C ALA A 157 -2.01 -0.51 13.43
N PRO A 158 -1.77 -1.85 13.38
CA PRO A 158 -2.48 -2.70 12.43
C PRO A 158 -3.99 -2.70 12.63
N VAL A 159 -4.46 -2.55 13.88
CA VAL A 159 -5.90 -2.50 14.22
C VAL A 159 -6.51 -1.18 13.75
N ALA A 160 -5.88 -0.05 14.09
CA ALA A 160 -6.35 1.27 13.67
C ALA A 160 -6.42 1.40 12.14
N LEU A 161 -5.38 0.94 11.44
CA LEU A 161 -5.31 0.98 9.98
C LEU A 161 -6.33 0.06 9.32
N ALA A 162 -6.53 -1.15 9.84
CA ALA A 162 -7.56 -2.07 9.36
C ALA A 162 -8.97 -1.51 9.59
N ARG A 163 -9.24 -0.89 10.76
CA ARG A 163 -10.52 -0.20 11.04
C ARG A 163 -10.77 0.93 10.06
N ALA A 164 -9.76 1.76 9.77
CA ALA A 164 -9.88 2.85 8.81
C ALA A 164 -10.27 2.35 7.42
N ILE A 165 -9.59 1.30 6.94
CA ILE A 165 -9.90 0.66 5.65
C ILE A 165 -11.32 0.11 5.65
N ALA A 166 -11.69 -0.71 6.65
CA ALA A 166 -12.99 -1.36 6.72
C ALA A 166 -14.14 -0.34 6.78
N ARG A 167 -14.05 0.66 7.67
CA ARG A 167 -15.08 1.68 7.85
C ARG A 167 -15.30 2.50 6.57
N LEU A 168 -14.21 2.97 5.92
CA LEU A 168 -14.32 3.73 4.67
C LEU A 168 -14.84 2.89 3.52
N THR A 169 -14.41 1.64 3.41
CA THR A 169 -14.88 0.72 2.37
C THR A 169 -16.36 0.37 2.57
N ARG A 170 -16.84 0.28 3.82
CA ARG A 170 -18.25 0.04 4.14
C ARG A 170 -19.13 1.28 3.92
N LEU A 171 -18.68 2.47 4.37
CA LEU A 171 -19.41 3.74 4.20
C LEU A 171 -19.60 4.09 2.73
N ARG A 172 -18.57 3.89 1.89
CA ARG A 172 -18.59 4.24 0.46
C ARG A 172 -19.11 5.66 0.21
N PRO A 173 -18.43 6.71 0.70
CA PRO A 173 -18.95 8.07 0.65
C PRO A 173 -19.03 8.63 -0.78
N PHE A 174 -18.36 8.02 -1.75
CA PHE A 174 -18.35 8.44 -3.14
C PHE A 174 -19.03 7.41 -4.05
N ARG A 175 -19.37 7.83 -5.27
CA ARG A 175 -19.93 6.93 -6.27
C ARG A 175 -18.94 5.84 -6.69
N THR A 176 -17.67 6.21 -6.86
CA THR A 176 -16.56 5.31 -7.24
C THR A 176 -15.31 5.60 -6.39
N GLY A 177 -14.22 4.89 -6.58
CA GLY A 177 -12.92 5.24 -5.96
C GLY A 177 -12.79 5.03 -4.45
N ASN A 178 -13.83 4.55 -3.76
CA ASN A 178 -13.85 4.41 -2.30
C ASN A 178 -12.71 3.56 -1.75
N GLY A 179 -12.37 2.45 -2.40
CA GLY A 179 -11.25 1.58 -1.99
C GLY A 179 -9.90 2.28 -2.12
N ARG A 180 -9.73 3.16 -3.12
CA ARG A 180 -8.51 3.98 -3.28
C ARG A 180 -8.37 4.96 -2.11
N VAL A 181 -9.45 5.70 -1.79
CA VAL A 181 -9.49 6.64 -0.66
C VAL A 181 -9.22 5.91 0.65
N ALA A 182 -9.82 4.74 0.88
CA ALA A 182 -9.62 3.96 2.10
C ALA A 182 -8.15 3.57 2.31
N ARG A 183 -7.47 3.08 1.26
CA ARG A 183 -6.05 2.71 1.34
C ARG A 183 -5.13 3.94 1.51
N LEU A 184 -5.41 5.04 0.80
CA LEU A 184 -4.68 6.29 0.93
C LEU A 184 -4.82 6.88 2.36
N THR A 185 -6.02 6.88 2.92
CA THR A 185 -6.27 7.31 4.30
C THR A 185 -5.49 6.46 5.29
N ALA A 186 -5.51 5.13 5.13
CA ALA A 186 -4.72 4.24 5.97
C ALA A 186 -3.21 4.52 5.85
N ASN A 187 -2.72 4.87 4.67
CA ASN A 187 -1.32 5.25 4.46
C ASN A 187 -0.96 6.60 5.10
N VAL A 188 -1.87 7.58 5.15
CA VAL A 188 -1.67 8.79 5.97
C VAL A 188 -1.48 8.41 7.43
N LEU A 189 -2.37 7.58 7.98
CA LEU A 189 -2.32 7.14 9.38
C LEU A 189 -1.07 6.29 9.68
N ALA A 190 -0.63 5.43 8.76
CA ALA A 190 0.61 4.65 8.88
C ALA A 190 1.83 5.57 8.93
N THR A 191 1.92 6.53 7.99
CA THR A 191 3.04 7.48 7.91
C THR A 191 3.15 8.33 9.18
N ARG A 192 2.03 8.79 9.76
CA ARG A 192 2.01 9.52 11.03
C ARG A 192 2.58 8.74 12.20
N ARG A 193 2.44 7.41 12.16
CA ARG A 193 3.00 6.48 13.14
C ARG A 193 4.44 6.05 12.82
N GLY A 194 5.10 6.70 11.84
CA GLY A 194 6.46 6.33 11.41
C GLY A 194 6.54 4.98 10.69
N LEU A 195 5.40 4.46 10.21
CA LEU A 195 5.33 3.19 9.52
C LEU A 195 5.42 3.35 8.00
N PRO A 196 5.93 2.34 7.28
CA PRO A 196 5.96 2.34 5.82
C PRO A 196 4.55 2.25 5.22
N PRO A 197 4.40 2.57 3.91
CA PRO A 197 3.14 2.35 3.21
C PRO A 197 2.72 0.87 3.23
N ILE A 198 1.40 0.65 3.25
CA ILE A 198 0.78 -0.68 3.26
C ILE A 198 0.81 -1.25 1.84
N VAL A 199 1.81 -2.04 1.51
CA VAL A 199 1.95 -2.66 0.18
C VAL A 199 1.10 -3.93 0.11
N LEU A 200 0.08 -3.90 -0.75
CA LEU A 200 -0.78 -5.06 -1.04
C LEU A 200 -0.36 -5.65 -2.38
N ASP A 201 0.56 -6.60 -2.35
CA ASP A 201 1.13 -7.29 -3.50
C ASP A 201 0.62 -8.74 -3.63
N GLY A 202 0.68 -9.30 -4.83
CA GLY A 202 0.48 -10.71 -5.13
C GLY A 202 -0.54 -11.43 -4.23
N ARG A 203 -0.06 -12.25 -3.28
CA ARG A 203 -0.91 -13.01 -2.36
C ARG A 203 -1.75 -12.15 -1.42
N ALA A 204 -1.31 -10.92 -1.11
CA ALA A 204 -2.10 -10.00 -0.30
C ALA A 204 -3.31 -9.50 -1.08
N GLN A 205 -3.19 -9.30 -2.40
CA GLN A 205 -4.29 -8.87 -3.25
C GLN A 205 -5.44 -9.88 -3.27
N SER A 206 -5.16 -11.17 -3.45
CA SER A 206 -6.18 -12.23 -3.45
C SER A 206 -6.90 -12.38 -2.10
N ARG A 207 -6.25 -11.98 -1.00
CA ARG A 207 -6.82 -12.05 0.37
C ARG A 207 -7.54 -10.78 0.79
N TYR A 208 -7.33 -9.66 0.10
CA TYR A 208 -7.86 -8.37 0.49
C TYR A 208 -9.39 -8.33 0.44
N GLY A 209 -9.99 -8.78 -0.66
CA GLY A 209 -11.45 -8.89 -0.79
C GLY A 209 -12.10 -9.76 0.29
N PRO A 210 -11.64 -11.02 0.48
CA PRO A 210 -12.13 -11.87 1.57
C PRO A 210 -11.97 -11.24 2.97
N ALA A 211 -10.85 -10.54 3.24
CA ALA A 211 -10.63 -9.88 4.52
C ALA A 211 -11.59 -8.69 4.75
N LEU A 212 -11.96 -7.96 3.70
CA LEU A 212 -12.99 -6.92 3.78
C LEU A 212 -14.37 -7.51 4.07
N ARG A 213 -14.76 -8.59 3.39
CA ARG A 213 -16.03 -9.28 3.68
C ARG A 213 -16.10 -9.79 5.12
N ALA A 214 -15.01 -10.35 5.64
CA ALA A 214 -14.94 -10.75 7.05
C ALA A 214 -15.13 -9.55 7.99
N ALA A 215 -14.50 -8.41 7.68
CA ALA A 215 -14.65 -7.18 8.45
C ALA A 215 -16.11 -6.64 8.42
N ASP A 216 -16.80 -6.76 7.29
CA ASP A 216 -18.22 -6.42 7.17
C ASP A 216 -19.10 -7.35 8.04
N ALA A 217 -18.73 -8.62 8.16
CA ALA A 217 -19.32 -9.60 9.09
C ALA A 217 -18.81 -9.46 10.54
N ARG A 218 -18.21 -8.33 10.92
CA ARG A 218 -17.65 -8.00 12.24
C ARG A 218 -16.42 -8.81 12.67
N ASP A 219 -15.80 -9.56 11.77
CA ASP A 219 -14.48 -10.19 12.00
C ASP A 219 -13.36 -9.37 11.33
N LEU A 220 -12.77 -8.46 12.09
CA LEU A 220 -11.67 -7.61 11.62
C LEU A 220 -10.33 -8.36 11.55
N ALA A 221 -10.21 -9.53 12.16
CA ALA A 221 -8.93 -10.21 12.37
C ALA A 221 -8.17 -10.56 11.07
N PRO A 222 -8.83 -11.02 9.98
CA PRO A 222 -8.14 -11.27 8.72
C PRO A 222 -7.52 -10.00 8.12
N LEU A 223 -8.23 -8.85 8.19
CA LEU A 223 -7.73 -7.59 7.66
C LEU A 223 -6.57 -7.04 8.51
N VAL A 224 -6.67 -7.12 9.84
CA VAL A 224 -5.57 -6.76 10.76
C VAL A 224 -4.33 -7.59 10.44
N THR A 225 -4.46 -8.90 10.28
CA THR A 225 -3.35 -9.80 9.95
C THR A 225 -2.71 -9.42 8.60
N LEU A 226 -3.53 -9.08 7.62
CA LEU A 226 -3.05 -8.68 6.29
C LEU A 226 -2.27 -7.37 6.35
N VAL A 227 -2.80 -6.36 7.03
CA VAL A 227 -2.13 -5.05 7.24
C VAL A 227 -0.82 -5.24 8.01
N GLN A 228 -0.85 -5.99 9.11
CA GLN A 228 0.33 -6.25 9.94
C GLN A 228 1.47 -6.91 9.15
N ARG A 229 1.16 -7.92 8.34
CA ARG A 229 2.15 -8.57 7.47
C ARG A 229 2.70 -7.63 6.40
N ALA A 230 1.87 -6.76 5.85
CA ALA A 230 2.33 -5.75 4.89
C ALA A 230 3.31 -4.77 5.53
N LEU A 231 3.02 -4.29 6.74
CA LEU A 231 3.90 -3.39 7.51
C LEU A 231 5.23 -4.07 7.87
N ILE A 232 5.19 -5.32 8.36
CA ILE A 232 6.39 -6.10 8.70
C ILE A 232 7.29 -6.20 7.45
N ARG A 233 6.74 -6.65 6.31
CA ARG A 233 7.52 -6.74 5.06
C ARG A 233 8.10 -5.40 4.62
N GLY A 234 7.36 -4.30 4.78
CA GLY A 234 7.85 -2.96 4.49
C GLY A 234 9.05 -2.57 5.35
N LEU A 235 8.96 -2.81 6.66
CA LEU A 235 10.04 -2.53 7.62
C LEU A 235 11.27 -3.43 7.37
N GLU A 236 11.06 -4.72 7.10
CA GLU A 236 12.14 -5.64 6.73
C GLU A 236 12.90 -5.14 5.50
N ARG A 237 12.20 -4.69 4.47
CA ARG A 237 12.82 -4.15 3.26
C ARG A 237 13.62 -2.87 3.53
N ILE A 238 13.14 -1.98 4.40
CA ILE A 238 13.88 -0.77 4.81
C ILE A 238 15.14 -1.17 5.60
N ARG A 239 15.01 -2.04 6.60
CA ARG A 239 16.12 -2.57 7.39
C ARG A 239 17.17 -3.22 6.49
N ASP A 240 16.74 -4.09 5.59
CA ASP A 240 17.62 -4.83 4.70
C ASP A 240 18.35 -3.91 3.70
N ALA A 241 17.70 -2.84 3.26
CA ALA A 241 18.34 -1.82 2.45
C ALA A 241 19.44 -1.07 3.22
N ALA A 242 19.16 -0.74 4.50
CA ALA A 242 20.11 -0.04 5.37
C ALA A 242 21.33 -0.88 5.72
N HIS A 243 21.14 -2.19 5.90
CA HIS A 243 22.20 -3.14 6.26
C HIS A 243 22.71 -3.92 5.03
N ALA A 244 22.49 -3.39 3.83
CA ALA A 244 22.95 -4.03 2.62
C ALA A 244 24.50 -4.07 2.58
N PRO A 245 25.08 -5.24 2.34
CA PRO A 245 26.55 -5.38 2.22
C PRO A 245 27.12 -4.45 1.15
N GLY A 246 28.39 -4.06 1.31
CA GLY A 246 29.09 -3.19 0.36
C GLY A 246 29.37 -3.85 -1.00
N ASP A 247 29.25 -5.18 -1.08
CA ASP A 247 29.48 -6.02 -2.26
C ASP A 247 28.22 -6.24 -3.12
N LEU A 248 27.21 -5.38 -2.98
CA LEU A 248 26.03 -5.42 -3.82
C LEU A 248 26.37 -5.21 -5.31
N ALA A 249 25.97 -6.15 -6.14
CA ALA A 249 26.07 -6.05 -7.59
C ALA A 249 24.69 -6.24 -8.27
N PRO A 250 24.53 -5.77 -9.51
CA PRO A 250 23.29 -5.98 -10.26
C PRO A 250 22.90 -7.45 -10.32
N LEU A 251 21.61 -7.77 -10.13
CA LEU A 251 21.11 -9.15 -10.17
C LEU A 251 21.52 -9.87 -11.44
N ALA A 252 21.58 -9.16 -12.57
CA ALA A 252 22.04 -9.68 -13.84
C ALA A 252 23.49 -10.21 -13.82
N ALA A 253 24.37 -9.68 -12.96
CA ALA A 253 25.75 -10.13 -12.83
C ALA A 253 25.88 -11.56 -12.27
N PHE A 254 24.85 -12.05 -11.57
CA PHE A 254 24.81 -13.39 -10.97
C PHE A 254 24.03 -14.40 -11.82
N ALA A 255 23.54 -13.97 -12.98
CA ALA A 255 22.70 -14.76 -13.88
C ALA A 255 23.57 -15.62 -14.83
N SER A 256 24.27 -16.61 -14.30
CA SER A 256 24.89 -17.63 -15.13
C SER A 256 23.82 -18.49 -15.83
N GLY A 257 23.37 -18.06 -17.00
CA GLY A 257 22.50 -18.82 -17.91
C GLY A 257 20.99 -18.75 -17.65
N ASN A 258 20.49 -18.32 -16.48
CA ASN A 258 19.05 -18.24 -16.21
C ASN A 258 18.66 -16.98 -15.40
N ALA A 259 18.78 -15.83 -16.05
CA ALA A 259 18.40 -14.54 -15.46
C ALA A 259 16.93 -14.51 -14.98
N ASP A 260 16.04 -15.08 -15.79
CA ASP A 260 14.59 -15.10 -15.50
C ASP A 260 14.24 -15.79 -14.19
N ALA A 261 14.93 -16.88 -13.83
CA ALA A 261 14.69 -17.59 -12.58
C ALA A 261 15.06 -16.73 -11.37
N LEU A 262 16.17 -16.00 -11.41
CA LEU A 262 16.57 -15.09 -10.34
C LEU A 262 15.63 -13.90 -10.22
N TYR A 263 15.19 -13.31 -11.34
CA TYR A 263 14.21 -12.22 -11.34
C TYR A 263 12.86 -12.69 -10.78
N LYS A 264 12.38 -13.86 -11.19
CA LYS A 264 11.16 -14.47 -10.64
C LYS A 264 11.27 -14.79 -9.15
N ALA A 265 12.44 -15.26 -8.71
CA ALA A 265 12.72 -15.52 -7.30
C ALA A 265 12.73 -14.23 -6.47
N ALA A 266 13.36 -13.16 -6.99
CA ALA A 266 13.35 -11.85 -6.36
C ALA A 266 11.93 -11.26 -6.26
N GLN A 267 11.14 -11.33 -7.34
CA GLN A 267 9.73 -10.90 -7.36
C GLN A 267 8.85 -11.66 -6.37
N ARG A 268 9.13 -12.95 -6.17
CA ARG A 268 8.41 -13.82 -5.22
C ARG A 268 8.93 -13.72 -3.78
N GLY A 269 9.95 -12.87 -3.54
CA GLY A 269 10.58 -12.72 -2.23
C GLY A 269 11.38 -13.95 -1.76
N ARG A 270 11.76 -14.86 -2.67
CA ARG A 270 12.60 -16.05 -2.38
C ARG A 270 14.09 -15.73 -2.41
N LEU A 271 14.49 -14.78 -3.26
CA LEU A 271 15.86 -14.26 -3.33
C LEU A 271 15.91 -12.88 -2.69
N ARG A 272 16.83 -12.70 -1.76
CA ARG A 272 17.07 -11.40 -1.11
C ARG A 272 17.68 -10.43 -2.11
N VAL A 273 17.06 -9.27 -2.29
CA VAL A 273 17.52 -8.22 -3.20
C VAL A 273 17.29 -6.84 -2.56
N VAL A 274 18.14 -5.89 -2.95
CA VAL A 274 17.94 -4.45 -2.67
C VAL A 274 17.68 -3.75 -3.99
N ARG A 275 16.80 -2.77 -3.99
CA ARG A 275 16.55 -1.95 -5.18
C ARG A 275 17.17 -0.58 -4.99
N ARG A 276 18.11 -0.23 -5.88
CA ARG A 276 18.73 1.10 -5.98
C ARG A 276 18.64 1.58 -7.43
N ASP A 277 18.29 2.84 -7.65
CA ASP A 277 18.20 3.47 -8.98
C ASP A 277 17.47 2.62 -10.03
N GLY A 278 16.37 1.99 -9.60
CA GLY A 278 15.59 1.11 -10.46
C GLY A 278 16.18 -0.27 -10.71
N ARG A 279 17.39 -0.56 -10.26
CA ARG A 279 18.07 -1.85 -10.44
C ARG A 279 17.87 -2.75 -9.22
N LEU A 280 17.70 -4.04 -9.49
CA LEU A 280 17.76 -5.06 -8.45
C LEU A 280 19.22 -5.43 -8.23
N LEU A 281 19.68 -5.26 -6.99
CA LEU A 281 21.02 -5.61 -6.54
C LEU A 281 20.94 -6.77 -5.55
N THR A 282 21.91 -7.66 -5.58
CA THR A 282 22.06 -8.79 -4.65
C THR A 282 23.54 -9.04 -4.38
N THR A 283 23.85 -10.02 -3.54
CA THR A 283 25.22 -10.48 -3.30
C THR A 283 25.37 -11.93 -3.70
N GLN A 284 26.59 -12.39 -3.93
CA GLN A 284 26.87 -13.81 -4.19
C GLN A 284 26.32 -14.69 -3.04
N ALA A 285 26.55 -14.27 -1.79
CA ALA A 285 26.08 -15.00 -0.61
C ALA A 285 24.55 -15.19 -0.58
N TRP A 286 23.79 -14.17 -0.99
CA TRP A 286 22.34 -14.28 -1.04
C TRP A 286 21.84 -15.17 -2.18
N VAL A 287 22.55 -15.16 -3.31
CA VAL A 287 22.25 -16.06 -4.43
C VAL A 287 22.56 -17.52 -4.06
N ASP A 288 23.65 -17.76 -3.36
CA ASP A 288 24.04 -19.10 -2.91
C ASP A 288 23.06 -19.65 -1.85
N ALA A 289 22.64 -18.80 -0.90
CA ALA A 289 21.60 -19.15 0.06
C ALA A 289 20.28 -19.51 -0.62
N TYR A 290 19.85 -18.76 -1.64
CA TYR A 290 18.66 -19.09 -2.44
C TYR A 290 18.81 -20.42 -3.17
N ARG A 291 19.96 -20.67 -3.82
CA ARG A 291 20.23 -21.91 -4.53
C ARG A 291 20.33 -23.11 -3.59
N GLY A 292 20.86 -22.92 -2.40
CA GLY A 292 20.91 -23.95 -1.34
C GLY A 292 19.53 -24.34 -0.78
N LEU A 293 18.57 -23.39 -0.74
CA LEU A 293 17.18 -23.63 -0.34
C LEU A 293 16.30 -24.24 -1.44
N SER A 294 16.80 -24.27 -2.67
CA SER A 294 16.07 -24.77 -3.86
C SER A 294 16.48 -26.20 -4.25
N ARG A 295 17.36 -26.82 -3.46
CA ARG A 295 17.70 -28.23 -3.51
C ARG A 295 16.96 -28.96 -2.41
#